data_03dee01691d8eba10a144fc243465064
#
_entry.id   03dee01691d8eba10a144fc243465064
#
_cell.length_a   1.000
_cell.length_b   1.000
_cell.length_c   1.000
_cell.angle_alpha   90.00
_cell.angle_beta   90.00
_cell.angle_gamma   90.00
#
_symmetry.space_group_name_H-M   'P 1'
#
loop_
_entity.id
_entity.type
_entity.pdbx_description
1 polymer ?
#
loop_
_entity_poly.entity_id
_entity_poly.type
_entity_poly.pdbx_seq_one_letter_code
_entity_poly.pdbx_strand_id
1 'polypeptide(L)'
;MKTIQWRMKALRQLGKIKTDKDRNAIYDAVDTLWHFPNCPNVKKLKNRSDYRLRVDKWRVIFSESLEILYIEEVKKRNERTY
;
A
#
# COMPACT_ATOMS: atom_id res chain seq x y z
N MET A 1 -14.24 -9.63 4.30
CA MET A 1 -14.30 -8.21 4.01
C MET A 1 -13.42 -7.46 4.99
N LYS A 2 -12.55 -6.60 4.48
CA LYS A 2 -11.59 -5.88 5.31
C LYS A 2 -11.89 -4.40 5.33
N THR A 3 -11.62 -3.77 6.47
CA THR A 3 -11.69 -2.33 6.58
C THR A 3 -10.28 -1.77 6.36
N ILE A 4 -10.18 -0.72 5.57
CA ILE A 4 -8.89 -0.14 5.23
C ILE A 4 -8.72 1.17 5.99
N GLN A 5 -7.62 1.28 6.73
CA GLN A 5 -7.30 2.51 7.44
C GLN A 5 -5.90 2.99 7.03
N TRP A 6 -5.79 4.28 6.80
CA TRP A 6 -4.53 4.88 6.42
C TRP A 6 -3.83 5.46 7.64
N ARG A 7 -2.56 5.07 7.82
CA ARG A 7 -1.75 5.71 8.85
C ARG A 7 -1.36 7.11 8.40
N MET A 8 -1.12 7.98 9.35
CA MET A 8 -0.72 9.35 9.03
C MET A 8 0.53 9.40 8.16
N LYS A 9 1.48 8.52 8.45
CA LYS A 9 2.71 8.49 7.66
C LYS A 9 2.40 8.21 6.19
N ALA A 10 1.53 7.25 5.94
CA ALA A 10 1.17 6.88 4.57
C ALA A 10 0.44 8.03 3.89
N LEU A 11 -0.46 8.69 4.60
CA LEU A 11 -1.18 9.82 4.03
C LEU A 11 -0.24 10.96 3.66
N ARG A 12 0.74 11.23 4.52
CA ARG A 12 1.71 12.26 4.22
C ARG A 12 2.53 11.91 2.99
N GLN A 13 2.93 10.65 2.90
CA GLN A 13 3.72 10.21 1.75
C GLN A 13 2.90 10.29 0.47
N LEU A 14 1.64 9.89 0.53
CA LEU A 14 0.76 9.99 -0.61
C LEU A 14 0.59 11.45 -1.03
N GLY A 15 0.44 12.34 -0.06
CA GLY A 15 0.26 13.75 -0.34
C GLY A 15 1.45 14.42 -1.01
N LYS A 16 2.63 13.82 -0.90
CA LYS A 16 3.83 14.35 -1.52
C LYS A 16 3.97 13.96 -2.99
N ILE A 17 3.14 13.07 -3.45
CA ILE A 17 3.15 12.66 -4.85
C ILE A 17 2.51 13.76 -5.67
N LYS A 18 3.22 14.26 -6.66
CA LYS A 18 2.79 15.47 -7.37
C LYS A 18 1.76 15.22 -8.45
N THR A 19 1.74 14.04 -9.02
CA THR A 19 0.81 13.77 -10.11
C THR A 19 -0.49 13.16 -9.57
N ASP A 20 -1.60 13.74 -10.00
CA ASP A 20 -2.91 13.21 -9.63
C ASP A 20 -3.09 11.79 -10.13
N LYS A 21 -2.55 11.51 -11.31
CA LYS A 21 -2.66 10.19 -11.90
C LYS A 21 -2.06 9.13 -10.96
N ASP A 22 -0.89 9.41 -10.41
CA ASP A 22 -0.24 8.46 -9.52
C ASP A 22 -1.01 8.30 -8.21
N ARG A 23 -1.46 9.41 -7.63
CA ARG A 23 -2.23 9.33 -6.40
C ARG A 23 -3.50 8.52 -6.59
N ASN A 24 -4.20 8.77 -7.69
CA ASN A 24 -5.44 8.06 -7.97
C ASN A 24 -5.18 6.58 -8.22
N ALA A 25 -4.09 6.25 -8.89
CA ALA A 25 -3.74 4.85 -9.13
C ALA A 25 -3.50 4.13 -7.81
N ILE A 26 -2.85 4.81 -6.85
CA ILE A 26 -2.59 4.21 -5.55
C ILE A 26 -3.90 4.02 -4.79
N TYR A 27 -4.77 5.02 -4.79
CA TYR A 27 -6.06 4.87 -4.12
C TYR A 27 -6.86 3.71 -4.71
N ASP A 28 -6.90 3.63 -6.03
CA ASP A 28 -7.65 2.56 -6.69
C ASP A 28 -7.08 1.19 -6.35
N ALA A 29 -5.76 1.09 -6.33
CA ALA A 29 -5.12 -0.17 -6.02
C ALA A 29 -5.36 -0.57 -4.56
N VAL A 30 -5.30 0.39 -3.64
CA VAL A 30 -5.56 0.13 -2.23
C VAL A 30 -7.00 -0.34 -2.04
N ASP A 31 -7.91 0.21 -2.81
CA ASP A 31 -9.31 -0.22 -2.70
C ASP A 31 -9.48 -1.70 -3.04
N THR A 32 -8.62 -2.25 -3.89
CA THR A 32 -8.72 -3.68 -4.20
C THR A 32 -8.37 -4.56 -3.02
N LEU A 33 -7.71 -4.01 -2.02
CA LEU A 33 -7.37 -4.77 -0.82
C LEU A 33 -8.59 -5.16 -0.01
N TRP A 34 -9.73 -4.58 -0.33
CA TRP A 34 -11.00 -4.99 0.25
C TRP A 34 -11.20 -6.49 0.09
N HIS A 35 -10.64 -7.06 -0.98
CA HIS A 35 -10.75 -8.49 -1.27
C HIS A 35 -9.61 -9.31 -0.68
N PHE A 36 -8.74 -8.66 0.08
CA PHE A 36 -7.59 -9.34 0.66
C PHE A 36 -8.04 -10.60 1.41
N PRO A 37 -7.34 -11.74 1.28
CA PRO A 37 -6.04 -11.89 0.59
C PRO A 37 -6.15 -12.22 -0.90
N ASN A 38 -7.32 -12.21 -1.47
CA ASN A 38 -7.52 -12.58 -2.87
C ASN A 38 -7.43 -11.36 -3.77
N CYS A 39 -6.26 -10.75 -3.82
CA CYS A 39 -6.05 -9.59 -4.67
C CYS A 39 -4.68 -9.69 -5.33
N PRO A 40 -4.56 -9.12 -6.53
CA PRO A 40 -3.31 -9.22 -7.27
C PRO A 40 -2.25 -8.28 -6.73
N ASN A 41 -1.00 -8.55 -7.13
CA ASN A 41 0.12 -7.66 -6.86
C ASN A 41 0.47 -7.50 -5.39
N VAL A 42 0.02 -8.44 -4.57
CA VAL A 42 0.29 -8.42 -3.13
C VAL A 42 1.26 -9.53 -2.79
N LYS A 43 2.25 -9.21 -1.97
CA LYS A 43 3.24 -10.17 -1.55
C LYS A 43 3.64 -9.91 -0.11
N LYS A 44 3.80 -10.99 0.66
CA LYS A 44 4.25 -10.83 2.03
C LYS A 44 5.74 -10.52 2.06
N LEU A 45 6.13 -9.59 2.90
CA LEU A 45 7.53 -9.22 3.03
C LEU A 45 8.28 -10.23 3.87
N LYS A 46 9.54 -10.44 3.50
CA LYS A 46 10.41 -11.30 4.29
C LYS A 46 10.81 -10.56 5.56
N ASN A 47 10.94 -11.32 6.64
CA ASN A 47 11.41 -10.79 7.92
C ASN A 47 10.50 -9.73 8.52
N ARG A 48 9.27 -9.63 8.01
CA ARG A 48 8.28 -8.71 8.54
C ARG A 48 6.92 -9.36 8.41
N SER A 49 6.00 -8.93 9.23
CA SER A 49 4.63 -9.41 9.13
C SER A 49 3.79 -8.56 8.18
N ASP A 50 4.42 -7.57 7.55
CA ASP A 50 3.72 -6.67 6.65
C ASP A 50 3.66 -7.24 5.24
N TYR A 51 2.84 -6.61 4.43
CA TYR A 51 2.63 -7.00 3.03
C TYR A 51 2.96 -5.83 2.13
N ARG A 52 3.20 -6.12 0.86
CA ARG A 52 3.50 -5.12 -0.14
C ARG A 52 2.49 -5.22 -1.27
N LEU A 53 1.91 -4.08 -1.62
CA LEU A 53 1.05 -3.95 -2.79
C LEU A 53 1.82 -3.16 -3.83
N ARG A 54 1.97 -3.71 -5.02
CA ARG A 54 2.71 -3.08 -6.09
C ARG A 54 1.75 -2.25 -6.95
N VAL A 55 2.08 -0.98 -7.15
CA VAL A 55 1.24 -0.07 -7.93
C VAL A 55 2.15 0.68 -8.88
N ASP A 56 2.29 0.20 -10.11
CA ASP A 56 3.15 0.83 -11.12
C ASP A 56 4.55 1.03 -10.52
N LYS A 57 5.02 2.25 -10.44
CA LYS A 57 6.34 2.52 -9.87
C LYS A 57 6.30 2.75 -8.36
N TRP A 58 5.16 2.51 -7.75
CA TRP A 58 4.98 2.73 -6.32
C TRP A 58 4.80 1.41 -5.59
N ARG A 59 5.04 1.46 -4.30
CA ARG A 59 4.90 0.31 -3.42
C ARG A 59 4.16 0.77 -2.18
N VAL A 60 3.10 0.07 -1.85
CA VAL A 60 2.31 0.36 -0.66
C VAL A 60 2.55 -0.74 0.35
N ILE A 61 2.98 -0.37 1.53
CA ILE A 61 3.23 -1.32 2.63
C ILE A 61 2.02 -1.28 3.55
N PHE A 62 1.48 -2.44 3.85
CA PHE A 62 0.33 -2.50 4.74
C PHE A 62 0.44 -3.69 5.68
N SER A 63 -0.27 -3.61 6.80
CA SER A 63 -0.31 -4.67 7.80
C SER A 63 -1.75 -5.09 8.01
N GLU A 64 -1.92 -6.27 8.56
CA GLU A 64 -3.24 -6.83 8.82
C GLU A 64 -3.43 -7.05 10.30
N SER A 65 -4.57 -6.64 10.83
CA SER A 65 -4.93 -6.88 12.21
C SER A 65 -6.41 -7.21 12.25
N LEU A 66 -6.73 -8.50 12.33
CA LEU A 66 -8.11 -8.96 12.32
C LEU A 66 -8.80 -8.49 11.04
N GLU A 67 -9.83 -7.67 11.19
CA GLU A 67 -10.60 -7.19 10.04
C GLU A 67 -10.05 -5.91 9.43
N ILE A 68 -8.96 -5.40 9.97
CA ILE A 68 -8.44 -4.10 9.53
C ILE A 68 -7.12 -4.25 8.81
N LEU A 69 -6.99 -3.56 7.68
CA LEU A 69 -5.72 -3.41 6.99
C LEU A 69 -5.25 -1.99 7.19
N TYR A 70 -4.06 -1.84 7.75
CA TYR A 70 -3.47 -0.53 7.99
C TYR A 70 -2.48 -0.21 6.90
N ILE A 71 -2.72 0.88 6.18
CA ILE A 71 -1.78 1.31 5.15
C ILE A 71 -0.68 2.07 5.86
N GLU A 72 0.49 1.45 5.92
CA GLU A 72 1.60 1.94 6.72
C GLU A 72 2.49 2.93 5.98
N GLU A 73 2.81 2.63 4.73
CA GLU A 73 3.75 3.45 3.98
C GLU A 73 3.43 3.41 2.50
N VAL A 74 3.74 4.51 1.83
CA VAL A 74 3.70 4.59 0.38
C VAL A 74 5.10 5.01 -0.06
N LYS A 75 5.75 4.15 -0.83
CA LYS A 75 7.13 4.36 -1.25
C LYS A 75 7.25 4.23 -2.74
N LYS A 76 8.27 4.87 -3.29
CA LYS A 76 8.59 4.67 -4.68
C LYS A 76 9.32 3.34 -4.80
N ARG A 77 8.89 2.52 -5.74
CA ARG A 77 9.60 1.27 -6.02
C ARG A 77 10.95 1.65 -6.59
N ASN A 78 11.80 0.72 -6.72
CA ASN A 78 12.99 0.98 -7.48
C ASN A 78 13.88 2.06 -6.93
N GLU A 79 13.71 2.41 -5.69
CA GLU A 79 14.70 3.23 -5.04
C GLU A 79 15.94 2.39 -4.89
N ARG A 80 17.04 2.93 -5.28
CA ARG A 80 18.27 2.22 -5.14
C ARG A 80 18.71 2.20 -3.73
N THR A 81 18.15 1.35 -2.97
CA THR A 81 18.44 1.32 -1.55
C THR A 81 19.37 0.21 -1.16
N TYR A 82 19.63 -0.65 -2.05
CA TYR A 82 20.49 -1.77 -1.70
C TYR A 82 21.76 -1.75 -2.50
#